data_98d5a5c26b3a0ff4a76871440a81b149
#
_entry.id   98d5a5c26b3a0ff4a76871440a81b149
#
_cell.length_a   1.000
_cell.length_b   1.000
_cell.length_c   1.000
_cell.angle_alpha   90.00
_cell.angle_beta   90.00
_cell.angle_gamma   90.00
#
_symmetry.space_group_name_H-M   'P 1'
#
loop_
_entity.id
_entity.type
_entity.pdbx_description
1 polymer ?
#
loop_
_entity_poly.entity_id
_entity_poly.type
_entity_poly.pdbx_seq_one_letter_code
_entity_poly.pdbx_strand_id
1 'polypeptide(L)'
;MLNALYDEQLVFKGGTYLWFFYGLQRFSEDLDFTVLSGINSGISEKVSKSLSLLGVANEARIESDDKSSFSFKIMAHGPLYSSQNSRCVVYVEISKRENVLNETVPVKLDLPEYQLPVRILMGMNLDEVAAEKVRAIMSRNKARDAYDLYYLIKEKKVKFNRELADKKLDYIKKSFSLADFRIALDEKGRIFEKELANLVFRPLPRFEEVKSVIEEWLKR
;
A
#
# COMPACT_ATOMS: atom_id res chain seq x y z
N MET A 1 3.38 -0.93 15.25
CA MET A 1 3.62 0.24 14.39
C MET A 1 2.32 0.98 14.08
N LEU A 2 1.33 0.41 13.40
CA LEU A 2 0.06 1.09 13.09
C LEU A 2 -0.61 1.71 14.31
N ASN A 3 -0.59 1.01 15.46
CA ASN A 3 -1.14 1.52 16.73
C ASN A 3 -0.43 2.79 17.23
N ALA A 4 0.81 3.05 16.82
CA ALA A 4 1.56 4.27 17.16
C ALA A 4 1.29 5.44 16.20
N LEU A 5 0.64 5.17 15.05
CA LEU A 5 0.40 6.14 13.98
C LEU A 5 -1.05 6.62 13.91
N TYR A 6 -1.93 6.15 14.80
CA TYR A 6 -3.38 6.38 14.72
C TYR A 6 -3.79 7.85 14.87
N ASP A 7 -3.02 8.65 15.57
CA ASP A 7 -3.26 10.07 15.85
C ASP A 7 -2.48 11.03 14.93
N GLU A 8 -1.73 10.47 13.98
CA GLU A 8 -1.05 11.26 12.95
C GLU A 8 -2.02 11.63 11.83
N GLN A 9 -1.77 12.77 11.17
CA GLN A 9 -2.55 13.25 10.05
C GLN A 9 -2.19 12.47 8.75
N LEU A 10 -2.41 11.16 8.79
CA LEU A 10 -2.01 10.21 7.76
C LEU A 10 -3.20 9.42 7.24
N VAL A 11 -3.24 9.18 5.94
CA VAL A 11 -4.20 8.29 5.28
C VAL A 11 -3.49 7.02 4.85
N PHE A 12 -3.87 5.90 5.44
CA PHE A 12 -3.29 4.59 5.16
C PHE A 12 -3.75 4.07 3.80
N LYS A 13 -2.83 3.54 3.01
CA LYS A 13 -3.07 3.05 1.65
C LYS A 13 -2.17 1.86 1.31
N GLY A 14 -2.11 1.49 0.04
CA GLY A 14 -1.20 0.47 -0.46
C GLY A 14 -1.63 -0.97 -0.19
N GLY A 15 -0.69 -1.89 -0.39
CA GLY A 15 -0.97 -3.33 -0.30
C GLY A 15 -1.30 -3.79 1.11
N THR A 16 -0.60 -3.29 2.11
CA THR A 16 -0.81 -3.67 3.51
C THR A 16 -2.15 -3.15 4.05
N TYR A 17 -2.59 -1.96 3.60
CA TYR A 17 -3.93 -1.46 3.87
C TYR A 17 -5.01 -2.41 3.34
N LEU A 18 -4.88 -2.85 2.08
CA LEU A 18 -5.82 -3.79 1.47
C LEU A 18 -5.79 -5.15 2.16
N TRP A 19 -4.61 -5.61 2.58
CA TRP A 19 -4.47 -6.88 3.29
C TRP A 19 -5.15 -6.85 4.66
N PHE A 20 -4.83 -5.86 5.50
CA PHE A 20 -5.34 -5.76 6.87
C PHE A 20 -6.84 -5.50 6.95
N PHE A 21 -7.37 -4.61 6.11
CA PHE A 21 -8.74 -4.13 6.28
C PHE A 21 -9.72 -4.64 5.22
N TYR A 22 -9.23 -5.15 4.11
CA TYR A 22 -10.08 -5.59 3.01
C TYR A 22 -9.87 -7.04 2.61
N GLY A 23 -8.96 -7.76 3.25
CA GLY A 23 -8.74 -9.18 3.05
C GLY A 23 -8.02 -9.52 1.74
N LEU A 24 -7.16 -8.64 1.23
CA LEU A 24 -6.31 -8.93 0.08
C LEU A 24 -5.52 -10.22 0.32
N GLN A 25 -5.60 -11.15 -0.63
CA GLN A 25 -5.08 -12.50 -0.47
C GLN A 25 -3.61 -12.63 -0.88
N ARG A 26 -2.81 -11.63 -0.59
CA ARG A 26 -1.36 -11.70 -0.75
C ARG A 26 -0.63 -11.03 0.40
N PHE A 27 0.58 -11.49 0.67
CA PHE A 27 1.49 -10.87 1.65
C PHE A 27 1.90 -9.46 1.25
N SER A 28 1.94 -8.56 2.22
CA SER A 28 2.43 -7.19 2.07
C SER A 28 2.96 -6.71 3.42
N GLU A 29 4.13 -6.11 3.44
CA GLU A 29 4.87 -5.76 4.67
C GLU A 29 5.11 -4.25 4.85
N ASP A 30 5.19 -3.49 3.75
CA ASP A 30 5.45 -2.07 3.81
C ASP A 30 4.20 -1.28 4.23
N LEU A 31 4.37 -0.18 4.93
CA LEU A 31 3.31 0.71 5.36
C LEU A 31 3.32 1.99 4.52
N ASP A 32 2.32 2.14 3.67
CA ASP A 32 2.19 3.28 2.75
C ASP A 32 1.14 4.27 3.25
N PHE A 33 1.49 5.55 3.30
CA PHE A 33 0.59 6.62 3.70
C PHE A 33 0.65 7.82 2.75
N THR A 34 -0.40 8.64 2.79
CA THR A 34 -0.40 10.02 2.28
C THR A 34 -0.66 10.95 3.45
N VAL A 35 0.12 12.03 3.56
CA VAL A 35 -0.10 13.04 4.60
C VAL A 35 -1.28 13.94 4.25
N LEU A 36 -2.12 14.27 5.24
CA LEU A 36 -3.20 15.27 5.10
C LEU A 36 -2.71 16.69 5.38
N SER A 37 -1.88 16.84 6.42
CA SER A 37 -1.28 18.13 6.80
C SER A 37 0.00 17.85 7.53
N GLY A 38 1.06 18.55 7.29
CA GLY A 38 2.37 18.47 7.97
C GLY A 38 2.77 17.14 8.62
N ILE A 39 4.01 16.75 8.51
CA ILE A 39 4.52 15.54 9.18
C ILE A 39 5.26 15.98 10.45
N ASN A 40 4.99 15.26 11.55
CA ASN A 40 5.81 15.36 12.75
C ASN A 40 7.20 14.75 12.48
N SER A 41 8.26 15.53 12.61
CA SER A 41 9.64 15.07 12.38
C SER A 41 10.08 13.92 13.30
N GLY A 42 9.44 13.76 14.47
CA GLY A 42 9.70 12.69 15.43
C GLY A 42 8.89 11.41 15.23
N ILE A 43 8.22 11.23 14.08
CA ILE A 43 7.32 10.09 13.85
C ILE A 43 8.05 8.73 13.85
N SER A 44 9.28 8.67 13.35
CA SER A 44 10.11 7.46 13.36
C SER A 44 10.50 7.06 14.79
N GLU A 45 10.89 8.02 15.62
CA GLU A 45 11.20 7.83 17.02
C GLU A 45 9.96 7.44 17.83
N LYS A 46 8.81 8.03 17.54
CA LYS A 46 7.52 7.67 18.16
C LYS A 46 7.19 6.20 17.92
N VAL A 47 7.34 5.73 16.68
CA VAL A 47 7.10 4.31 16.33
C VAL A 47 8.11 3.41 17.04
N SER A 48 9.40 3.73 17.00
CA SER A 48 10.46 2.98 17.68
C SER A 48 10.21 2.88 19.18
N LYS A 49 9.94 4.00 19.85
CA LYS A 49 9.62 4.04 21.28
C LYS A 49 8.39 3.21 21.61
N SER A 50 7.35 3.26 20.78
CA SER A 50 6.13 2.47 20.98
C SER A 50 6.41 0.95 20.92
N LEU A 51 7.27 0.50 20.03
CA LEU A 51 7.70 -0.89 19.96
C LEU A 51 8.56 -1.29 21.17
N SER A 52 9.47 -0.43 21.60
CA SER A 52 10.30 -0.66 22.79
C SER A 52 9.47 -0.80 24.05
N LEU A 53 8.40 -0.01 24.20
CA LEU A 53 7.46 -0.12 25.33
C LEU A 53 6.68 -1.46 25.34
N LEU A 54 6.55 -2.12 24.19
CA LEU A 54 5.99 -3.46 24.05
C LEU A 54 7.04 -4.58 24.17
N GLY A 55 8.26 -4.24 24.57
CA GLY A 55 9.36 -5.21 24.72
C GLY A 55 10.02 -5.63 23.42
N VAL A 56 9.72 -4.98 22.30
CA VAL A 56 10.33 -5.27 21.01
C VAL A 56 11.58 -4.42 20.80
N ALA A 57 12.76 -5.04 20.91
CA ALA A 57 14.02 -4.37 20.58
C ALA A 57 14.04 -3.99 19.09
N ASN A 58 14.34 -2.74 18.79
CA ASN A 58 14.30 -2.21 17.44
C ASN A 58 15.18 -0.98 17.26
N GLU A 59 15.45 -0.66 16.01
CA GLU A 59 16.16 0.53 15.56
C GLU A 59 15.35 1.19 14.44
N ALA A 60 15.14 2.51 14.52
CA ALA A 60 14.55 3.31 13.46
C ALA A 60 15.65 3.97 12.63
N ARG A 61 15.49 3.99 11.30
CA ARG A 61 16.42 4.69 10.40
C ARG A 61 15.63 5.45 9.34
N ILE A 62 15.85 6.75 9.26
CA ILE A 62 15.32 7.59 8.18
C ILE A 62 16.07 7.24 6.88
N GLU A 63 15.31 6.96 5.82
CA GLU A 63 15.83 6.64 4.48
C GLU A 63 15.76 7.86 3.56
N SER A 64 14.68 8.65 3.64
CA SER A 64 14.55 9.92 2.92
C SER A 64 13.67 10.91 3.68
N ASP A 65 14.00 12.19 3.55
CA ASP A 65 13.17 13.31 3.97
C ASP A 65 13.33 14.46 2.98
N ASP A 66 12.45 14.49 1.98
CA ASP A 66 12.46 15.49 0.94
C ASP A 66 11.08 16.15 0.76
N LYS A 67 10.93 16.99 -0.26
CA LYS A 67 9.65 17.68 -0.56
C LYS A 67 8.55 16.74 -1.02
N SER A 68 8.89 15.57 -1.54
CA SER A 68 7.95 14.63 -2.14
C SER A 68 7.55 13.50 -1.19
N SER A 69 8.43 13.11 -0.29
CA SER A 69 8.21 11.97 0.62
C SER A 69 9.01 12.08 1.91
N PHE A 70 8.54 11.38 2.92
CA PHE A 70 9.29 11.01 4.11
C PHE A 70 9.25 9.50 4.24
N SER A 71 10.41 8.86 4.34
CA SER A 71 10.47 7.43 4.53
C SER A 71 11.47 7.03 5.60
N PHE A 72 11.12 5.99 6.33
CA PHE A 72 11.99 5.38 7.32
C PHE A 72 11.73 3.87 7.37
N LYS A 73 12.68 3.14 7.94
CA LYS A 73 12.50 1.72 8.24
C LYS A 73 12.68 1.46 9.72
N ILE A 74 11.95 0.46 10.19
CA ILE A 74 12.13 -0.15 11.52
C ILE A 74 12.77 -1.51 11.33
N MET A 75 13.88 -1.72 12.02
CA MET A 75 14.61 -2.99 12.06
C MET A 75 14.40 -3.59 13.44
N ALA A 76 13.48 -4.55 13.55
CA ALA A 76 13.04 -5.11 14.81
C ALA A 76 13.55 -6.54 15.04
N HIS A 77 13.73 -6.90 16.31
CA HIS A 77 14.00 -8.27 16.73
C HIS A 77 12.65 -9.01 16.82
N GLY A 78 12.27 -9.67 15.73
CA GLY A 78 11.06 -10.51 15.70
C GLY A 78 11.27 -11.86 16.38
N PRO A 79 10.24 -12.71 16.41
CA PRO A 79 10.29 -14.04 17.06
C PRO A 79 11.38 -14.97 16.52
N LEU A 80 11.81 -14.76 15.28
CA LEU A 80 12.87 -15.55 14.60
C LEU A 80 14.23 -14.85 14.62
N TYR A 81 14.39 -13.81 15.42
CA TYR A 81 15.66 -13.09 15.51
C TYR A 81 16.77 -13.97 16.09
N SER A 82 17.85 -14.14 15.36
CA SER A 82 19.05 -14.88 15.78
C SER A 82 20.34 -14.11 15.47
N SER A 83 20.30 -13.16 14.55
CA SER A 83 21.44 -12.33 14.14
C SER A 83 20.97 -11.04 13.47
N GLN A 84 21.90 -10.13 13.18
CA GLN A 84 21.61 -8.89 12.47
C GLN A 84 20.89 -9.11 11.11
N ASN A 85 21.20 -10.23 10.44
CA ASN A 85 20.62 -10.55 9.12
C ASN A 85 19.19 -11.12 9.21
N SER A 86 18.73 -11.54 10.40
CA SER A 86 17.40 -12.09 10.64
C SER A 86 16.45 -11.08 11.31
N ARG A 87 16.81 -9.78 11.31
CA ARG A 87 15.91 -8.72 11.77
C ARG A 87 14.68 -8.61 10.85
N CYS A 88 13.53 -8.40 11.44
CA CYS A 88 12.34 -8.02 10.70
C CYS A 88 12.47 -6.55 10.28
N VAL A 89 12.40 -6.26 8.98
CA VAL A 89 12.52 -4.90 8.44
C VAL A 89 11.17 -4.50 7.86
N VAL A 90 10.60 -3.40 8.36
CA VAL A 90 9.36 -2.83 7.83
C VAL A 90 9.65 -1.40 7.37
N TYR A 91 9.36 -1.13 6.10
CA TYR A 91 9.45 0.22 5.54
C TYR A 91 8.14 0.97 5.77
N VAL A 92 8.28 2.26 6.07
CA VAL A 92 7.17 3.21 6.16
C VAL A 92 7.43 4.31 5.15
N GLU A 93 6.53 4.47 4.20
CA GLU A 93 6.57 5.53 3.19
C GLU A 93 5.38 6.48 3.37
N ILE A 94 5.66 7.76 3.51
CA ILE A 94 4.67 8.82 3.66
C ILE A 94 4.82 9.81 2.49
N SER A 95 3.88 9.75 1.56
CA SER A 95 3.84 10.67 0.43
C SER A 95 3.41 12.07 0.89
N LYS A 96 4.22 13.08 0.54
CA LYS A 96 3.95 14.51 0.78
C LYS A 96 3.43 15.23 -0.46
N ARG A 97 3.63 14.64 -1.64
CA ARG A 97 3.31 15.24 -2.93
C ARG A 97 1.88 14.97 -3.43
N GLU A 98 1.25 13.94 -2.88
CA GLU A 98 -0.05 13.47 -3.35
C GLU A 98 -1.16 13.97 -2.43
N ASN A 99 -2.24 14.47 -3.03
CA ASN A 99 -3.44 14.80 -2.30
C ASN A 99 -4.36 13.58 -2.21
N VAL A 100 -5.07 13.46 -1.10
CA VAL A 100 -6.23 12.57 -0.99
C VAL A 100 -7.39 13.30 -1.67
N LEU A 101 -8.01 12.65 -2.64
CA LEU A 101 -9.00 13.27 -3.54
C LEU A 101 -10.44 12.97 -3.16
N ASN A 102 -10.67 11.79 -2.55
CA ASN A 102 -11.96 11.37 -2.05
C ASN A 102 -12.01 11.46 -0.52
N GLU A 103 -13.20 11.42 0.05
CA GLU A 103 -13.37 11.31 1.50
C GLU A 103 -12.66 10.07 2.03
N THR A 104 -11.92 10.24 3.13
CA THR A 104 -11.22 9.15 3.80
C THR A 104 -12.21 8.23 4.51
N VAL A 105 -11.85 6.98 4.68
CA VAL A 105 -12.68 5.95 5.30
C VAL A 105 -12.09 5.59 6.67
N PRO A 106 -12.84 5.73 7.79
CA PRO A 106 -12.37 5.25 9.07
C PRO A 106 -12.33 3.71 9.07
N VAL A 107 -11.19 3.14 9.44
CA VAL A 107 -10.99 1.69 9.56
C VAL A 107 -10.58 1.32 10.98
N LYS A 108 -11.20 0.27 11.52
CA LYS A 108 -10.96 -0.19 12.88
C LYS A 108 -9.76 -1.14 12.90
N LEU A 109 -8.69 -0.72 13.56
CA LEU A 109 -7.57 -1.59 13.92
C LEU A 109 -7.89 -2.27 15.27
N ASP A 110 -8.24 -3.54 15.22
CA ASP A 110 -8.59 -4.36 16.37
C ASP A 110 -7.81 -5.68 16.27
N LEU A 111 -6.83 -5.82 17.15
CA LEU A 111 -5.91 -6.97 17.19
C LEU A 111 -5.87 -7.51 18.62
N PRO A 112 -6.95 -8.17 19.08
CA PRO A 112 -7.10 -8.61 20.46
C PRO A 112 -6.04 -9.62 20.90
N GLU A 113 -5.51 -10.42 19.99
CA GLU A 113 -4.44 -11.38 20.23
C GLU A 113 -3.13 -10.74 20.71
N TYR A 114 -2.92 -9.45 20.40
CA TYR A 114 -1.76 -8.69 20.86
C TYR A 114 -2.06 -7.79 22.06
N GLN A 115 -3.29 -7.83 22.59
CA GLN A 115 -3.74 -7.00 23.72
C GLN A 115 -3.49 -5.49 23.51
N LEU A 116 -3.51 -5.05 22.26
CA LEU A 116 -3.35 -3.65 21.90
C LEU A 116 -4.68 -2.90 21.98
N PRO A 117 -4.66 -1.60 22.35
CA PRO A 117 -5.87 -0.80 22.30
C PRO A 117 -6.44 -0.73 20.89
N VAL A 118 -7.77 -0.82 20.79
CA VAL A 118 -8.48 -0.57 19.52
C VAL A 118 -8.21 0.86 19.07
N ARG A 119 -7.91 1.04 17.77
CA ARG A 119 -7.66 2.33 17.15
C ARG A 119 -8.50 2.50 15.88
N ILE A 120 -8.83 3.74 15.57
CA ILE A 120 -9.38 4.10 14.27
C ILE A 120 -8.27 4.76 13.47
N LEU A 121 -8.02 4.23 12.29
CA LEU A 121 -7.10 4.82 11.31
C LEU A 121 -7.92 5.41 10.17
N MET A 122 -7.41 6.45 9.55
CA MET A 122 -7.99 6.97 8.31
C MET A 122 -7.38 6.21 7.13
N GLY A 123 -8.23 5.54 6.36
CA GLY A 123 -7.87 4.81 5.17
C GLY A 123 -8.27 5.55 3.90
N MET A 124 -7.55 5.30 2.81
CA MET A 124 -7.89 5.82 1.49
C MET A 124 -9.15 5.13 0.93
N ASN A 125 -10.02 5.90 0.30
CA ASN A 125 -11.18 5.37 -0.41
C ASN A 125 -10.76 4.33 -1.47
N LEU A 126 -11.49 3.23 -1.62
CA LEU A 126 -11.07 2.12 -2.49
C LEU A 126 -11.05 2.48 -3.98
N ASP A 127 -11.93 3.36 -4.44
CA ASP A 127 -11.89 3.84 -5.84
C ASP A 127 -10.62 4.66 -6.08
N GLU A 128 -10.17 5.42 -5.08
CA GLU A 128 -8.91 6.16 -5.14
C GLU A 128 -7.70 5.23 -5.09
N VAL A 129 -7.74 4.17 -4.26
CA VAL A 129 -6.70 3.13 -4.28
C VAL A 129 -6.63 2.46 -5.65
N ALA A 130 -7.78 2.19 -6.29
CA ALA A 130 -7.81 1.63 -7.65
C ALA A 130 -7.15 2.56 -8.67
N ALA A 131 -7.41 3.87 -8.60
CA ALA A 131 -6.76 4.88 -9.45
C ALA A 131 -5.24 4.94 -9.20
N GLU A 132 -4.79 4.80 -7.95
CA GLU A 132 -3.36 4.67 -7.64
C GLU A 132 -2.75 3.40 -8.24
N LYS A 133 -3.50 2.28 -8.28
CA LYS A 133 -3.03 1.04 -8.93
C LYS A 133 -2.95 1.20 -10.45
N VAL A 134 -3.87 1.93 -11.08
CA VAL A 134 -3.74 2.31 -12.50
C VAL A 134 -2.44 3.09 -12.73
N ARG A 135 -2.17 4.12 -11.93
CA ARG A 135 -0.91 4.87 -12.01
C ARG A 135 0.31 3.97 -11.79
N ALA A 136 0.28 3.09 -10.80
CA ALA A 136 1.39 2.19 -10.48
C ALA A 136 1.70 1.22 -11.63
N ILE A 137 0.66 0.65 -12.28
CA ILE A 137 0.80 -0.19 -13.47
C ILE A 137 1.51 0.57 -14.61
N MET A 138 1.16 1.85 -14.81
CA MET A 138 1.73 2.69 -15.88
C MET A 138 3.10 3.29 -15.55
N SER A 139 3.57 3.21 -14.31
CA SER A 139 4.79 3.88 -13.87
C SER A 139 5.92 2.96 -13.41
N ARG A 140 5.61 1.74 -12.99
CA ARG A 140 6.61 0.81 -12.46
C ARG A 140 6.34 -0.63 -12.89
N ASN A 141 7.38 -1.44 -12.94
CA ASN A 141 7.25 -2.84 -13.35
C ASN A 141 7.11 -3.78 -12.12
N LYS A 142 5.89 -3.80 -11.54
CA LYS A 142 5.52 -4.69 -10.42
C LYS A 142 4.19 -5.37 -10.74
N ALA A 143 4.18 -6.70 -10.84
CA ALA A 143 2.98 -7.48 -11.18
C ALA A 143 1.92 -7.43 -10.07
N ARG A 144 2.34 -7.25 -8.83
CA ARG A 144 1.44 -7.12 -7.68
C ARG A 144 0.43 -5.96 -7.81
N ASP A 145 0.75 -4.90 -8.58
CA ASP A 145 -0.20 -3.81 -8.80
C ASP A 145 -1.39 -4.24 -9.68
N ALA A 146 -1.15 -5.09 -10.68
CA ALA A 146 -2.21 -5.67 -11.49
C ALA A 146 -3.07 -6.66 -10.69
N TYR A 147 -2.46 -7.47 -9.82
CA TYR A 147 -3.17 -8.37 -8.92
C TYR A 147 -4.05 -7.61 -7.92
N ASP A 148 -3.53 -6.55 -7.32
CA ASP A 148 -4.28 -5.71 -6.38
C ASP A 148 -5.49 -5.05 -7.07
N LEU A 149 -5.30 -4.53 -8.27
CA LEU A 149 -6.39 -3.93 -9.06
C LEU A 149 -7.45 -4.98 -9.42
N TYR A 150 -7.05 -6.16 -9.88
CA TYR A 150 -7.95 -7.29 -10.13
C TYR A 150 -8.76 -7.64 -8.88
N TYR A 151 -8.11 -7.72 -7.70
CA TYR A 151 -8.78 -7.98 -6.43
C TYR A 151 -9.81 -6.90 -6.10
N LEU A 152 -9.46 -5.63 -6.23
CA LEU A 152 -10.36 -4.50 -5.98
C LEU A 152 -11.60 -4.56 -6.89
N ILE A 153 -11.42 -4.89 -8.17
CA ILE A 153 -12.52 -5.01 -9.14
C ILE A 153 -13.42 -6.20 -8.80
N LYS A 154 -12.81 -7.38 -8.60
CA LYS A 154 -13.56 -8.65 -8.46
C LYS A 154 -14.24 -8.77 -7.11
N GLU A 155 -13.55 -8.42 -6.02
CA GLU A 155 -14.02 -8.63 -4.66
C GLU A 155 -14.65 -7.38 -4.03
N LYS A 156 -14.15 -6.19 -4.35
CA LYS A 156 -14.63 -4.93 -3.75
C LYS A 156 -15.54 -4.12 -4.68
N LYS A 157 -15.68 -4.55 -5.95
CA LYS A 157 -16.59 -3.96 -6.94
C LYS A 157 -16.34 -2.47 -7.17
N VAL A 158 -15.07 -2.04 -7.07
CA VAL A 158 -14.67 -0.65 -7.35
C VAL A 158 -15.04 -0.26 -8.78
N LYS A 159 -15.33 1.02 -8.98
CA LYS A 159 -15.70 1.54 -10.31
C LYS A 159 -14.51 2.25 -10.94
N PHE A 160 -14.42 2.17 -12.28
CA PHE A 160 -13.45 2.97 -12.99
C PHE A 160 -13.89 4.45 -13.00
N ASN A 161 -12.99 5.30 -12.56
CA ASN A 161 -13.15 6.74 -12.63
C ASN A 161 -11.95 7.33 -13.37
N ARG A 162 -12.18 7.71 -14.62
CA ARG A 162 -11.14 8.25 -15.50
C ARG A 162 -10.55 9.55 -14.96
N GLU A 163 -11.38 10.46 -14.46
CA GLU A 163 -10.92 11.74 -13.91
C GLU A 163 -9.99 11.52 -12.71
N LEU A 164 -10.34 10.57 -11.85
CA LEU A 164 -9.52 10.20 -10.69
C LEU A 164 -8.19 9.57 -11.12
N ALA A 165 -8.21 8.71 -12.14
CA ALA A 165 -7.00 8.12 -12.71
C ALA A 165 -6.10 9.19 -13.34
N ASP A 166 -6.66 10.14 -14.10
CA ASP A 166 -5.92 11.26 -14.69
C ASP A 166 -5.27 12.14 -13.60
N LYS A 167 -6.02 12.51 -12.55
CA LYS A 167 -5.47 13.27 -11.41
C LYS A 167 -4.31 12.53 -10.72
N LYS A 168 -4.39 11.20 -10.58
CA LYS A 168 -3.28 10.42 -10.01
C LYS A 168 -2.09 10.28 -10.96
N LEU A 169 -2.32 10.24 -12.26
CA LEU A 169 -1.26 10.19 -13.29
C LEU A 169 -0.54 11.53 -13.47
N ASP A 170 -1.22 12.65 -13.19
CA ASP A 170 -0.63 13.99 -13.28
C ASP A 170 0.60 14.16 -12.37
N TYR A 171 0.65 13.46 -11.22
CA TYR A 171 1.84 13.44 -10.35
C TYR A 171 3.10 12.90 -11.04
N ILE A 172 2.95 12.14 -12.11
CA ILE A 172 4.06 11.63 -12.94
C ILE A 172 4.06 12.27 -14.34
N LYS A 173 3.33 13.40 -14.52
CA LYS A 173 3.20 14.14 -15.77
C LYS A 173 2.70 13.29 -16.93
N LYS A 174 1.73 12.42 -16.67
CA LYS A 174 1.04 11.57 -17.64
C LYS A 174 -0.47 11.77 -17.54
N SER A 175 -1.20 11.38 -18.59
CA SER A 175 -2.64 11.24 -18.63
C SER A 175 -3.02 9.79 -18.93
N PHE A 176 -4.24 9.41 -18.62
CA PHE A 176 -4.70 8.05 -18.90
C PHE A 176 -4.92 7.83 -20.40
N SER A 177 -4.17 6.91 -20.96
CA SER A 177 -4.32 6.37 -22.29
C SER A 177 -4.59 4.88 -22.20
N LEU A 178 -5.71 4.42 -22.79
CA LEU A 178 -6.06 3.00 -22.80
C LEU A 178 -5.02 2.14 -23.53
N ALA A 179 -4.43 2.68 -24.59
CA ALA A 179 -3.38 2.01 -25.35
C ALA A 179 -2.12 1.82 -24.51
N ASP A 180 -1.64 2.90 -23.87
CA ASP A 180 -0.43 2.84 -23.02
C ASP A 180 -0.66 1.97 -21.78
N PHE A 181 -1.86 2.03 -21.20
CA PHE A 181 -2.22 1.19 -20.06
C PHE A 181 -2.18 -0.30 -20.44
N ARG A 182 -2.72 -0.68 -21.61
CA ARG A 182 -2.68 -2.07 -22.09
C ARG A 182 -1.24 -2.56 -22.28
N ILE A 183 -0.39 -1.76 -22.91
CA ILE A 183 1.03 -2.08 -23.07
C ILE A 183 1.68 -2.31 -21.70
N ALA A 184 1.48 -1.38 -20.76
CA ALA A 184 2.01 -1.49 -19.42
C ALA A 184 1.46 -2.71 -18.66
N LEU A 185 0.18 -3.05 -18.84
CA LEU A 185 -0.44 -4.23 -18.23
C LEU A 185 0.15 -5.53 -18.80
N ASP A 186 0.37 -5.60 -20.12
CA ASP A 186 0.95 -6.77 -20.76
C ASP A 186 2.39 -7.05 -20.31
N GLU A 187 3.15 -6.00 -20.00
CA GLU A 187 4.48 -6.16 -19.40
C GLU A 187 4.42 -6.85 -18.03
N LYS A 188 3.35 -6.62 -17.25
CA LYS A 188 3.17 -7.29 -15.95
C LYS A 188 2.96 -8.80 -16.10
N GLY A 189 2.34 -9.23 -17.21
CA GLY A 189 2.14 -10.66 -17.50
C GLY A 189 3.44 -11.45 -17.55
N ARG A 190 4.53 -10.84 -18.05
CA ARG A 190 5.84 -11.49 -18.16
C ARG A 190 6.48 -11.87 -16.82
N ILE A 191 6.11 -11.15 -15.75
CA ILE A 191 6.68 -11.35 -14.41
C ILE A 191 5.64 -11.80 -13.38
N PHE A 192 4.37 -11.94 -13.79
CA PHE A 192 3.23 -12.14 -12.90
C PHE A 192 3.39 -13.37 -12.01
N GLU A 193 3.59 -14.52 -12.60
CA GLU A 193 3.75 -15.77 -11.86
C GLU A 193 5.02 -15.76 -11.01
N LYS A 194 6.15 -15.33 -11.58
CA LYS A 194 7.43 -15.27 -10.88
C LYS A 194 7.37 -14.38 -9.62
N GLU A 195 6.69 -13.23 -9.70
CA GLU A 195 6.60 -12.28 -8.57
C GLU A 195 5.57 -12.74 -7.52
N LEU A 196 4.45 -13.36 -7.95
CA LEU A 196 3.30 -13.57 -7.07
C LEU A 196 3.17 -14.99 -6.51
N ALA A 197 3.81 -16.00 -7.10
CA ALA A 197 3.64 -17.39 -6.70
C ALA A 197 3.88 -17.64 -5.19
N ASN A 198 4.84 -16.91 -4.59
CA ASN A 198 5.18 -17.02 -3.17
C ASN A 198 4.52 -15.97 -2.28
N LEU A 199 3.77 -15.04 -2.86
CA LEU A 199 3.13 -13.96 -2.12
C LEU A 199 1.63 -14.19 -1.92
N VAL A 200 0.98 -14.92 -2.80
CA VAL A 200 -0.48 -15.13 -2.81
C VAL A 200 -0.84 -16.35 -1.98
N PHE A 201 -1.81 -16.21 -1.07
CA PHE A 201 -2.24 -17.27 -0.13
C PHE A 201 -3.24 -18.29 -0.72
N ARG A 202 -3.76 -18.03 -1.92
CA ARG A 202 -4.71 -18.87 -2.67
C ARG A 202 -4.12 -19.26 -4.02
N PRO A 203 -4.74 -20.16 -4.77
CA PRO A 203 -4.33 -20.40 -6.14
C PRO A 203 -4.27 -19.08 -6.93
N LEU A 204 -3.11 -18.83 -7.52
CA LEU A 204 -2.88 -17.62 -8.31
C LEU A 204 -3.75 -17.68 -9.58
N PRO A 205 -4.55 -16.65 -9.89
CA PRO A 205 -5.30 -16.61 -11.15
C PRO A 205 -4.33 -16.54 -12.32
N ARG A 206 -4.75 -17.06 -13.48
CA ARG A 206 -3.98 -16.87 -14.71
C ARG A 206 -3.96 -15.39 -15.10
N PHE A 207 -2.86 -14.94 -15.64
CA PHE A 207 -2.73 -13.51 -15.99
C PHE A 207 -3.79 -13.07 -17.02
N GLU A 208 -4.19 -13.95 -17.94
CA GLU A 208 -5.24 -13.70 -18.92
C GLU A 208 -6.59 -13.40 -18.27
N GLU A 209 -6.93 -14.08 -17.16
CA GLU A 209 -8.13 -13.78 -16.37
C GLU A 209 -8.01 -12.37 -15.74
N VAL A 210 -6.86 -12.07 -15.13
CA VAL A 210 -6.58 -10.76 -14.52
C VAL A 210 -6.72 -9.64 -15.56
N LYS A 211 -6.12 -9.84 -16.73
CA LYS A 211 -6.18 -8.90 -17.85
C LYS A 211 -7.61 -8.69 -18.34
N SER A 212 -8.34 -9.77 -18.59
CA SER A 212 -9.74 -9.70 -19.04
C SER A 212 -10.63 -8.91 -18.08
N VAL A 213 -10.53 -9.18 -16.77
CA VAL A 213 -11.32 -8.48 -15.75
C VAL A 213 -10.99 -6.98 -15.72
N ILE A 214 -9.72 -6.62 -15.80
CA ILE A 214 -9.29 -5.22 -15.81
C ILE A 214 -9.76 -4.51 -17.09
N GLU A 215 -9.62 -5.15 -18.26
CA GLU A 215 -10.06 -4.57 -19.53
C GLU A 215 -11.59 -4.36 -19.61
N GLU A 216 -12.38 -5.27 -19.04
CA GLU A 216 -13.82 -5.12 -18.95
C GLU A 216 -14.22 -3.96 -17.99
N TRP A 217 -13.50 -3.84 -16.91
CA TRP A 217 -13.72 -2.76 -15.94
C TRP A 217 -13.47 -1.37 -16.54
N LEU A 218 -12.45 -1.23 -17.41
CA LEU A 218 -12.13 0.01 -18.10
C LEU A 218 -13.16 0.45 -19.16
N LYS A 219 -14.10 -0.43 -19.55
CA LYS A 219 -15.16 -0.15 -20.53
C LYS A 219 -16.44 0.39 -19.88
N ARG A 220 -16.56 0.27 -18.57
CA ARG A 220 -17.74 0.68 -17.78
C ARG A 220 -17.63 2.12 -17.31
#